data_6458dace5935ad627e8ddba194f0b5e1
#
_entry.id   6458dace5935ad627e8ddba194f0b5e1
#
_cell.length_a   1.000
_cell.length_b   1.000
_cell.length_c   1.000
_cell.angle_alpha   90.00
_cell.angle_beta   90.00
_cell.angle_gamma   90.00
#
_symmetry.space_group_name_H-M   'P 1'
#
loop_
_entity.id
_entity.type
_entity.pdbx_description
1 polymer ?
#
loop_
_entity_poly.entity_id
_entity_poly.type
_entity_poly.pdbx_seq_one_letter_code
_entity_poly.pdbx_strand_id
1 'polypeptide(L)'
;GNMQKLVNNGEFMVEASDMGAVRGVAGKQPFVAGPHLNLFNADALEWMASLGATRWVMPLEMTREQLATVLQGKPEGLQTEVFAFGRLPLAFSARCFTARHYNLPKDDCGFRCIEHPDGLPLNTREGEAFLTINGIQTQSARIHSLLTDMPDLLALGVDVLRLSPQSQHMDQVVAAFDHARREGRAAPGALDALRPLLPAAPCNGYWHGKPGMDLVLTA
;
A
#
# COMPACT_ATOMS: atom_id res chain seq x y z
N GLY A 1 26.50 -5.47 -3.13
CA GLY A 1 25.84 -4.23 -2.73
C GLY A 1 24.71 -4.50 -1.75
N ASN A 2 24.03 -3.47 -1.26
CA ASN A 2 22.95 -3.61 -0.27
C ASN A 2 21.79 -4.48 -0.77
N MET A 3 21.43 -4.38 -2.04
CA MET A 3 20.39 -5.23 -2.65
C MET A 3 20.73 -6.73 -2.51
N GLN A 4 21.99 -7.12 -2.76
CA GLN A 4 22.40 -8.53 -2.62
C GLN A 4 22.32 -9.04 -1.17
N LYS A 5 22.54 -8.17 -0.19
CA LYS A 5 22.36 -8.53 1.23
C LYS A 5 20.87 -8.76 1.56
N LEU A 6 19.97 -7.91 1.01
CA LEU A 6 18.52 -8.07 1.19
C LEU A 6 18.02 -9.35 0.51
N VAL A 7 18.46 -9.63 -0.71
CA VAL A 7 18.12 -10.87 -1.42
C VAL A 7 18.59 -12.11 -0.66
N ASN A 8 19.76 -12.07 -0.07
CA ASN A 8 20.36 -13.20 0.64
C ASN A 8 20.05 -13.19 2.15
N ASN A 9 18.97 -12.54 2.60
CA ASN A 9 18.66 -12.46 4.04
C ASN A 9 18.35 -13.82 4.69
N GLY A 10 17.81 -14.77 3.90
CA GLY A 10 17.53 -16.16 4.34
C GLY A 10 16.36 -16.30 5.32
N GLU A 11 15.70 -15.23 5.72
CA GLU A 11 14.67 -15.21 6.75
C GLU A 11 13.32 -14.68 6.21
N PHE A 12 13.36 -13.59 5.45
CA PHE A 12 12.15 -12.91 4.98
C PHE A 12 11.98 -13.00 3.46
N MET A 13 10.73 -13.11 3.02
CA MET A 13 10.39 -13.00 1.60
C MET A 13 10.71 -11.57 1.10
N VAL A 14 11.32 -11.48 -0.07
CA VAL A 14 11.70 -10.20 -0.69
C VAL A 14 10.54 -9.70 -1.54
N GLU A 15 10.14 -8.44 -1.34
CA GLU A 15 9.29 -7.71 -2.27
C GLU A 15 10.18 -6.96 -3.27
N ALA A 16 9.99 -7.25 -4.55
CA ALA A 16 10.66 -6.57 -5.64
C ALA A 16 9.75 -5.49 -6.22
N SER A 17 10.15 -4.23 -6.08
CA SER A 17 9.37 -3.07 -6.55
C SER A 17 9.99 -2.38 -7.78
N ASP A 18 11.08 -2.95 -8.34
CA ASP A 18 11.70 -2.55 -9.61
C ASP A 18 12.32 -3.76 -10.32
N MET A 19 12.58 -3.62 -11.62
CA MET A 19 13.13 -4.72 -12.43
C MET A 19 14.56 -5.12 -12.05
N GLY A 20 15.32 -4.23 -11.42
CA GLY A 20 16.65 -4.57 -10.91
C GLY A 20 16.56 -5.52 -9.72
N ALA A 21 15.59 -5.30 -8.82
CA ALA A 21 15.27 -6.20 -7.72
C ALA A 21 14.73 -7.55 -8.24
N VAL A 22 13.81 -7.54 -9.22
CA VAL A 22 13.33 -8.76 -9.89
C VAL A 22 14.49 -9.58 -10.43
N ARG A 23 15.42 -8.97 -11.18
CA ARG A 23 16.63 -9.64 -11.69
C ARG A 23 17.48 -10.24 -10.56
N GLY A 24 17.49 -9.60 -9.38
CA GLY A 24 18.24 -10.07 -8.23
C GLY A 24 17.70 -11.37 -7.64
N VAL A 25 16.37 -11.57 -7.66
CA VAL A 25 15.67 -12.70 -7.03
C VAL A 25 15.24 -13.79 -8.03
N ALA A 26 14.97 -13.45 -9.27
CA ALA A 26 14.46 -14.36 -10.29
C ALA A 26 15.30 -15.63 -10.42
N GLY A 27 14.63 -16.78 -10.38
CA GLY A 27 15.24 -18.10 -10.47
C GLY A 27 16.10 -18.51 -9.26
N LYS A 28 16.13 -17.70 -8.18
CA LYS A 28 16.92 -17.98 -6.97
C LYS A 28 16.04 -18.29 -5.76
N GLN A 29 14.95 -17.54 -5.62
CA GLN A 29 14.01 -17.70 -4.51
C GLN A 29 12.63 -17.15 -4.88
N PRO A 30 11.56 -17.58 -4.20
CA PRO A 30 10.25 -16.96 -4.31
C PRO A 30 10.30 -15.48 -3.90
N PHE A 31 9.46 -14.66 -4.54
CA PHE A 31 9.40 -13.24 -4.22
C PHE A 31 7.98 -12.68 -4.38
N VAL A 32 7.74 -11.49 -3.82
CA VAL A 32 6.54 -10.70 -4.01
C VAL A 32 6.78 -9.70 -5.13
N ALA A 33 5.94 -9.70 -6.16
CA ALA A 33 5.91 -8.66 -7.18
C ALA A 33 5.21 -7.42 -6.62
N GLY A 34 5.96 -6.40 -6.27
CA GLY A 34 5.48 -5.21 -5.58
C GLY A 34 4.66 -4.27 -6.48
N PRO A 35 3.90 -3.32 -5.90
CA PRO A 35 2.93 -2.50 -6.62
C PRO A 35 3.58 -1.56 -7.65
N HIS A 36 4.83 -1.16 -7.43
CA HIS A 36 5.55 -0.25 -8.33
C HIS A 36 6.13 -0.93 -9.60
N LEU A 37 5.96 -2.24 -9.73
CA LEU A 37 6.21 -2.93 -11.02
C LEU A 37 5.12 -2.62 -12.06
N ASN A 38 4.00 -2.04 -11.64
CA ASN A 38 2.90 -1.61 -12.50
C ASN A 38 2.36 -2.75 -13.38
N LEU A 39 2.06 -3.88 -12.76
CA LEU A 39 1.52 -5.06 -13.44
C LEU A 39 0.00 -4.96 -13.49
N PHE A 40 -0.55 -4.60 -14.65
CA PHE A 40 -1.97 -4.31 -14.85
C PHE A 40 -2.73 -5.37 -15.68
N ASN A 41 -2.09 -6.45 -16.09
CA ASN A 41 -2.72 -7.47 -16.92
C ASN A 41 -2.18 -8.88 -16.61
N ALA A 42 -2.95 -9.88 -17.03
CA ALA A 42 -2.65 -11.29 -16.77
C ALA A 42 -1.34 -11.76 -17.40
N ASP A 43 -1.00 -11.31 -18.63
CA ASP A 43 0.22 -11.71 -19.33
C ASP A 43 1.48 -11.27 -18.56
N ALA A 44 1.45 -10.05 -18.00
CA ALA A 44 2.52 -9.56 -17.16
C ALA A 44 2.64 -10.35 -15.85
N LEU A 45 1.51 -10.81 -15.27
CA LEU A 45 1.50 -11.67 -14.09
C LEU A 45 2.05 -13.06 -14.40
N GLU A 46 1.70 -13.65 -15.56
CA GLU A 46 2.24 -14.93 -16.01
C GLU A 46 3.76 -14.85 -16.16
N TRP A 47 4.25 -13.78 -16.77
CA TRP A 47 5.69 -13.56 -16.87
C TRP A 47 6.36 -13.46 -15.50
N MET A 48 5.82 -12.68 -14.56
CA MET A 48 6.38 -12.58 -13.19
C MET A 48 6.33 -13.92 -12.45
N ALA A 49 5.24 -14.69 -12.58
CA ALA A 49 5.12 -16.03 -12.01
C ALA A 49 6.18 -16.96 -12.58
N SER A 50 6.47 -16.90 -13.89
CA SER A 50 7.53 -17.70 -14.53
C SER A 50 8.94 -17.35 -14.01
N LEU A 51 9.14 -16.12 -13.49
CA LEU A 51 10.37 -15.70 -12.84
C LEU A 51 10.45 -16.06 -11.35
N GLY A 52 9.38 -16.64 -10.77
CA GLY A 52 9.31 -17.10 -9.39
C GLY A 52 8.52 -16.20 -8.45
N ALA A 53 7.72 -15.26 -8.96
CA ALA A 53 6.78 -14.52 -8.12
C ALA A 53 5.70 -15.45 -7.58
N THR A 54 5.47 -15.45 -6.27
CA THR A 54 4.43 -16.21 -5.58
C THR A 54 3.29 -15.35 -5.07
N ARG A 55 3.48 -14.02 -5.08
CA ARG A 55 2.47 -13.05 -4.73
C ARG A 55 2.62 -11.80 -5.60
N TRP A 56 1.51 -11.22 -5.97
CA TRP A 56 1.41 -9.94 -6.67
C TRP A 56 0.66 -8.94 -5.80
N VAL A 57 1.24 -7.76 -5.66
CA VAL A 57 0.58 -6.63 -5.01
C VAL A 57 -0.08 -5.78 -6.08
N MET A 58 -1.40 -5.65 -5.99
CA MET A 58 -2.19 -4.83 -6.91
C MET A 58 -1.68 -3.38 -6.94
N PRO A 59 -1.50 -2.77 -8.11
CA PRO A 59 -1.20 -1.33 -8.21
C PRO A 59 -2.25 -0.48 -7.49
N LEU A 60 -1.80 0.61 -6.86
CA LEU A 60 -2.62 1.40 -5.93
C LEU A 60 -3.81 2.09 -6.62
N GLU A 61 -3.66 2.43 -7.89
CA GLU A 61 -4.66 3.14 -8.70
C GLU A 61 -5.65 2.20 -9.41
N MET A 62 -5.46 0.88 -9.29
CA MET A 62 -6.34 -0.10 -9.93
C MET A 62 -7.70 -0.13 -9.25
N THR A 63 -8.76 -0.16 -10.05
CA THR A 63 -10.12 -0.26 -9.54
C THR A 63 -10.53 -1.70 -9.25
N ARG A 64 -11.61 -1.89 -8.50
CA ARG A 64 -12.23 -3.19 -8.24
C ARG A 64 -12.56 -3.94 -9.54
N GLU A 65 -13.13 -3.24 -10.54
CA GLU A 65 -13.52 -3.83 -11.82
C GLU A 65 -12.29 -4.25 -12.65
N GLN A 66 -11.24 -3.45 -12.63
CA GLN A 66 -9.97 -3.81 -13.28
C GLN A 66 -9.34 -5.03 -12.60
N LEU A 67 -9.32 -5.07 -11.26
CA LEU A 67 -8.86 -6.24 -10.51
C LEU A 67 -9.65 -7.49 -10.91
N ALA A 68 -10.99 -7.42 -10.93
CA ALA A 68 -11.84 -8.53 -11.33
C ALA A 68 -11.49 -9.06 -12.73
N THR A 69 -11.19 -8.16 -13.67
CA THR A 69 -10.75 -8.53 -15.03
C THR A 69 -9.39 -9.24 -15.03
N VAL A 70 -8.41 -8.71 -14.30
CA VAL A 70 -7.06 -9.29 -14.22
C VAL A 70 -7.11 -10.68 -13.58
N LEU A 71 -7.95 -10.85 -12.54
CA LEU A 71 -8.07 -12.13 -11.83
C LEU A 71 -8.63 -13.27 -12.70
N GLN A 72 -9.39 -12.98 -13.76
CA GLN A 72 -9.87 -14.01 -14.69
C GLN A 72 -8.75 -14.73 -15.44
N GLY A 73 -7.61 -14.07 -15.66
CA GLY A 73 -6.45 -14.65 -16.32
C GLY A 73 -5.22 -14.81 -15.42
N LYS A 74 -5.38 -14.61 -14.11
CA LYS A 74 -4.27 -14.70 -13.16
C LYS A 74 -3.72 -16.14 -13.10
N PRO A 75 -2.39 -16.34 -13.13
CA PRO A 75 -1.77 -17.65 -12.95
C PRO A 75 -2.24 -18.36 -11.68
N GLU A 76 -2.47 -19.65 -11.79
CA GLU A 76 -2.79 -20.50 -10.64
C GLU A 76 -1.65 -20.47 -9.61
N GLY A 77 -1.99 -20.43 -8.33
CA GLY A 77 -1.02 -20.39 -7.23
C GLY A 77 -0.39 -19.02 -6.97
N LEU A 78 -0.58 -18.02 -7.84
CA LEU A 78 -0.13 -16.65 -7.57
C LEU A 78 -1.11 -15.97 -6.60
N GLN A 79 -0.64 -15.60 -5.40
CA GLN A 79 -1.46 -14.86 -4.43
C GLN A 79 -1.70 -13.41 -4.88
N THR A 80 -2.87 -12.88 -4.54
CA THR A 80 -3.24 -11.48 -4.76
C THR A 80 -3.19 -10.73 -3.44
N GLU A 81 -2.42 -9.66 -3.39
CA GLU A 81 -2.36 -8.76 -2.23
C GLU A 81 -2.90 -7.38 -2.60
N VAL A 82 -3.77 -6.83 -1.74
CA VAL A 82 -4.37 -5.50 -1.91
C VAL A 82 -3.96 -4.59 -0.76
N PHE A 83 -3.55 -3.35 -1.08
CA PHE A 83 -3.32 -2.32 -0.09
C PHE A 83 -4.67 -1.85 0.46
N ALA A 84 -5.01 -2.29 1.67
CA ALA A 84 -6.34 -2.11 2.25
C ALA A 84 -6.41 -0.96 3.26
N PHE A 85 -5.28 -0.53 3.84
CA PHE A 85 -5.29 0.55 4.83
C PHE A 85 -3.96 1.31 4.88
N GLY A 86 -4.06 2.63 5.06
CA GLY A 86 -2.96 3.53 5.36
C GLY A 86 -2.77 4.63 4.31
N ARG A 87 -1.71 5.41 4.45
CA ARG A 87 -1.34 6.39 3.41
C ARG A 87 -0.79 5.68 2.19
N LEU A 88 -1.37 5.94 1.03
CA LEU A 88 -0.88 5.37 -0.23
C LEU A 88 0.52 5.91 -0.55
N PRO A 89 1.53 5.06 -0.77
CA PRO A 89 2.85 5.46 -1.21
C PRO A 89 2.82 5.82 -2.70
N LEU A 90 2.73 7.12 -3.02
CA LEU A 90 2.53 7.61 -4.38
C LEU A 90 3.84 7.76 -5.16
N ALA A 91 4.92 8.14 -4.50
CA ALA A 91 6.22 8.31 -5.13
C ALA A 91 7.37 8.16 -4.13
N PHE A 92 8.56 7.83 -4.67
CA PHE A 92 9.80 7.76 -3.93
C PHE A 92 10.84 8.72 -4.51
N SER A 93 11.59 9.39 -3.64
CA SER A 93 12.68 10.29 -4.02
C SER A 93 14.03 9.74 -3.58
N ALA A 94 15.06 10.00 -4.36
CA ALA A 94 16.45 9.75 -3.94
C ALA A 94 16.88 10.69 -2.79
N ARG A 95 16.16 11.79 -2.58
CA ARG A 95 16.43 12.78 -1.52
C ARG A 95 15.39 12.66 -0.41
N CYS A 96 15.85 12.80 0.84
CA CYS A 96 14.96 12.86 1.99
C CYS A 96 14.34 14.27 2.10
N PHE A 97 13.03 14.36 1.89
CA PHE A 97 12.32 15.64 2.00
C PHE A 97 12.26 16.17 3.43
N THR A 98 12.19 15.29 4.44
CA THR A 98 12.24 15.71 5.85
C THR A 98 13.58 16.37 6.16
N ALA A 99 14.70 15.78 5.79
CA ALA A 99 16.01 16.40 5.97
C ALA A 99 16.10 17.75 5.26
N ARG A 100 15.57 17.85 4.02
CA ARG A 100 15.52 19.12 3.26
C ARG A 100 14.66 20.18 3.96
N HIS A 101 13.54 19.80 4.53
CA HIS A 101 12.66 20.71 5.30
C HIS A 101 13.44 21.40 6.43
N TYR A 102 14.32 20.66 7.10
CA TYR A 102 15.19 21.17 8.17
C TYR A 102 16.53 21.70 7.67
N ASN A 103 16.72 21.80 6.35
CA ASN A 103 17.96 22.24 5.71
C ASN A 103 19.20 21.42 6.18
N LEU A 104 19.02 20.11 6.35
CA LEU A 104 20.04 19.17 6.78
C LEU A 104 20.52 18.29 5.62
N PRO A 105 21.81 17.84 5.63
CA PRO A 105 22.30 16.81 4.73
C PRO A 105 21.58 15.49 4.99
N LYS A 106 21.35 14.69 3.94
CA LYS A 106 20.68 13.38 4.04
C LYS A 106 21.39 12.43 5.00
N ASP A 107 22.72 12.44 4.98
CA ASP A 107 23.55 11.49 5.73
C ASP A 107 23.89 11.98 7.16
N ASP A 108 23.47 13.21 7.49
CA ASP A 108 23.63 13.82 8.82
C ASP A 108 22.37 14.59 9.22
N CYS A 109 21.23 13.91 9.15
CA CYS A 109 19.92 14.54 9.40
C CYS A 109 19.43 14.39 10.85
N GLY A 110 20.15 13.66 11.72
CA GLY A 110 19.74 13.38 13.09
C GLY A 110 18.39 12.65 13.20
N PHE A 111 17.93 12.00 12.10
CA PHE A 111 16.65 11.29 12.03
C PHE A 111 15.44 12.15 12.42
N ARG A 112 15.41 13.43 11.99
CA ARG A 112 14.32 14.37 12.27
C ARG A 112 12.92 13.86 11.88
N CYS A 113 12.83 12.86 11.03
CA CYS A 113 11.55 12.20 10.70
C CYS A 113 10.86 11.54 11.91
N ILE A 114 11.59 11.22 12.97
CA ILE A 114 11.02 10.69 14.24
C ILE A 114 10.09 11.71 14.90
N GLU A 115 10.32 13.02 14.70
CA GLU A 115 9.46 14.09 15.20
C GLU A 115 8.11 14.18 14.45
N HIS A 116 8.03 13.51 13.30
CA HIS A 116 6.85 13.49 12.43
C HIS A 116 6.50 12.04 12.03
N PRO A 117 6.05 11.21 12.98
CA PRO A 117 5.84 9.78 12.75
C PRO A 117 4.80 9.48 11.67
N ASP A 118 3.78 10.34 11.50
CA ASP A 118 2.79 10.25 10.42
C ASP A 118 3.11 11.14 9.21
N GLY A 119 4.34 11.69 9.15
CA GLY A 119 4.84 12.53 8.08
C GLY A 119 4.47 14.02 8.20
N LEU A 120 4.99 14.82 7.29
CA LEU A 120 4.77 16.27 7.20
C LEU A 120 3.63 16.55 6.22
N PRO A 121 2.52 17.17 6.62
CA PRO A 121 1.44 17.53 5.71
C PRO A 121 1.90 18.61 4.72
N LEU A 122 1.50 18.46 3.46
CA LEU A 122 1.65 19.43 2.41
C LEU A 122 0.27 19.85 1.92
N ASN A 123 -0.07 21.10 2.06
CA ASN A 123 -1.34 21.65 1.64
C ASN A 123 -1.19 22.45 0.33
N THR A 124 -2.29 22.63 -0.39
CA THR A 124 -2.37 23.56 -1.50
C THR A 124 -2.25 25.01 -1.00
N ARG A 125 -2.17 25.98 -1.91
CA ARG A 125 -2.16 27.42 -1.54
C ARG A 125 -3.46 27.85 -0.88
N GLU A 126 -4.56 27.18 -1.20
CA GLU A 126 -5.89 27.41 -0.64
C GLU A 126 -6.08 26.73 0.73
N GLY A 127 -5.07 26.00 1.22
CA GLY A 127 -5.08 25.35 2.52
C GLY A 127 -5.64 23.92 2.52
N GLU A 128 -6.00 23.37 1.36
CA GLU A 128 -6.52 22.02 1.24
C GLU A 128 -5.41 20.96 1.39
N ALA A 129 -5.70 19.87 2.10
CA ALA A 129 -4.78 18.76 2.26
C ALA A 129 -4.49 18.10 0.90
N PHE A 130 -3.22 18.06 0.48
CA PHE A 130 -2.81 17.56 -0.84
C PHE A 130 -1.97 16.30 -0.77
N LEU A 131 -0.89 16.33 -0.01
CA LEU A 131 0.05 15.19 0.14
C LEU A 131 0.57 15.12 1.58
N THR A 132 1.26 14.03 1.88
CA THR A 132 2.08 13.90 3.08
C THR A 132 3.48 13.48 2.68
N ILE A 133 4.49 14.15 3.21
CA ILE A 133 5.90 13.87 2.95
C ILE A 133 6.45 13.09 4.14
N ASN A 134 6.95 11.89 3.90
CA ASN A 134 7.56 11.06 4.95
C ASN A 134 8.94 10.55 4.50
N GLY A 135 9.98 11.23 4.91
CA GLY A 135 11.35 10.91 4.52
C GLY A 135 11.54 11.02 3.01
N ILE A 136 11.74 9.88 2.34
CA ILE A 136 11.86 9.78 0.88
C ILE A 136 10.53 9.52 0.18
N GLN A 137 9.44 9.32 0.94
CA GLN A 137 8.13 9.00 0.38
C GLN A 137 7.27 10.25 0.25
N THR A 138 6.58 10.33 -0.88
CA THR A 138 5.41 11.19 -1.06
C THR A 138 4.18 10.30 -0.93
N GLN A 139 3.32 10.60 0.02
CA GLN A 139 2.16 9.79 0.37
C GLN A 139 0.86 10.57 0.16
N SER A 140 -0.26 9.84 0.12
CA SER A 140 -1.59 10.46 0.07
C SER A 140 -1.85 11.34 1.31
N ALA A 141 -2.57 12.45 1.12
CA ALA A 141 -3.02 13.30 2.23
C ALA A 141 -4.05 12.59 3.12
N ARG A 142 -4.90 11.74 2.50
CA ARG A 142 -5.94 10.99 3.19
C ARG A 142 -5.50 9.55 3.49
N ILE A 143 -6.21 8.90 4.40
CA ILE A 143 -5.97 7.50 4.75
C ILE A 143 -6.85 6.63 3.86
N HIS A 144 -6.22 5.86 2.98
CA HIS A 144 -6.92 4.83 2.22
C HIS A 144 -7.47 3.77 3.19
N SER A 145 -8.74 3.39 3.03
CA SER A 145 -9.36 2.36 3.84
C SER A 145 -10.42 1.60 3.07
N LEU A 146 -10.21 0.31 2.90
CA LEU A 146 -11.15 -0.64 2.30
C LEU A 146 -11.89 -1.46 3.37
N LEU A 147 -12.00 -0.94 4.61
CA LEU A 147 -12.68 -1.66 5.69
C LEU A 147 -14.14 -1.97 5.33
N THR A 148 -14.85 -1.01 4.75
CA THR A 148 -16.25 -1.19 4.33
C THR A 148 -16.41 -2.00 3.05
N ASP A 149 -15.31 -2.17 2.30
CA ASP A 149 -15.27 -2.90 1.03
C ASP A 149 -14.85 -4.37 1.22
N MET A 150 -14.81 -4.85 2.47
CA MET A 150 -14.43 -6.24 2.79
C MET A 150 -15.23 -7.29 2.02
N PRO A 151 -16.56 -7.16 1.83
CA PRO A 151 -17.33 -8.13 1.04
C PRO A 151 -16.80 -8.27 -0.40
N ASP A 152 -16.44 -7.17 -1.03
CA ASP A 152 -15.89 -7.16 -2.39
C ASP A 152 -14.52 -7.83 -2.44
N LEU A 153 -13.63 -7.52 -1.48
CA LEU A 153 -12.30 -8.12 -1.39
C LEU A 153 -12.37 -9.64 -1.25
N LEU A 154 -13.28 -10.13 -0.41
CA LEU A 154 -13.49 -11.57 -0.21
C LEU A 154 -14.14 -12.23 -1.43
N ALA A 155 -15.14 -11.59 -2.05
CA ALA A 155 -15.79 -12.10 -3.27
C ALA A 155 -14.82 -12.20 -4.45
N LEU A 156 -13.84 -11.31 -4.54
CA LEU A 156 -12.77 -11.35 -5.54
C LEU A 156 -11.67 -12.37 -5.22
N GLY A 157 -11.70 -13.02 -4.05
CA GLY A 157 -10.69 -13.99 -3.66
C GLY A 157 -9.32 -13.36 -3.39
N VAL A 158 -9.29 -12.14 -2.82
CA VAL A 158 -8.05 -11.50 -2.37
C VAL A 158 -7.44 -12.31 -1.23
N ASP A 159 -6.17 -12.71 -1.38
CA ASP A 159 -5.49 -13.59 -0.43
C ASP A 159 -4.91 -12.82 0.76
N VAL A 160 -4.42 -11.60 0.54
CA VAL A 160 -3.69 -10.82 1.55
C VAL A 160 -4.14 -9.36 1.54
N LEU A 161 -4.42 -8.82 2.73
CA LEU A 161 -4.69 -7.40 2.95
C LEU A 161 -3.46 -6.73 3.56
N ARG A 162 -2.93 -5.71 2.89
CA ARG A 162 -1.82 -4.92 3.42
C ARG A 162 -2.36 -3.76 4.24
N LEU A 163 -1.95 -3.70 5.50
CA LEU A 163 -2.23 -2.56 6.39
C LEU A 163 -0.92 -1.81 6.65
N SER A 164 -0.81 -0.58 6.16
CA SER A 164 0.34 0.28 6.44
C SER A 164 0.14 0.97 7.79
N PRO A 165 1.14 0.93 8.69
CA PRO A 165 0.96 1.45 10.04
C PRO A 165 0.84 2.98 10.08
N GLN A 166 0.11 3.44 11.11
CA GLN A 166 0.11 4.81 11.60
C GLN A 166 0.73 4.85 13.01
N SER A 167 1.05 6.05 13.53
CA SER A 167 1.80 6.18 14.78
C SER A 167 1.00 5.78 16.03
N GLN A 168 -0.31 5.92 15.99
CA GLN A 168 -1.21 5.67 17.12
C GLN A 168 -2.36 4.73 16.70
N HIS A 169 -2.94 4.01 17.65
CA HIS A 169 -4.20 3.24 17.46
C HIS A 169 -4.17 2.16 16.36
N MET A 170 -2.99 1.69 15.96
CA MET A 170 -2.87 0.65 14.93
C MET A 170 -3.46 -0.69 15.38
N ASP A 171 -3.41 -0.99 16.66
CA ASP A 171 -4.05 -2.13 17.29
C ASP A 171 -5.58 -2.16 17.03
N GLN A 172 -6.26 -1.02 17.15
CA GLN A 172 -7.69 -0.89 16.88
C GLN A 172 -8.01 -1.02 15.38
N VAL A 173 -7.15 -0.49 14.51
CA VAL A 173 -7.28 -0.69 13.06
C VAL A 173 -7.17 -2.17 12.72
N VAL A 174 -6.13 -2.85 13.21
CA VAL A 174 -5.93 -4.29 12.97
C VAL A 174 -7.11 -5.09 13.48
N ALA A 175 -7.61 -4.78 14.68
CA ALA A 175 -8.77 -5.47 15.26
C ALA A 175 -10.04 -5.29 14.40
N ALA A 176 -10.28 -4.08 13.84
CA ALA A 176 -11.42 -3.83 12.98
C ALA A 176 -11.34 -4.60 11.66
N PHE A 177 -10.16 -4.63 11.02
CA PHE A 177 -9.93 -5.41 9.78
C PHE A 177 -10.00 -6.92 10.04
N ASP A 178 -9.44 -7.42 11.13
CA ASP A 178 -9.52 -8.85 11.48
C ASP A 178 -10.96 -9.28 11.78
N HIS A 179 -11.74 -8.45 12.50
CA HIS A 179 -13.16 -8.69 12.68
C HIS A 179 -13.90 -8.72 11.34
N ALA A 180 -13.71 -7.71 10.50
CA ALA A 180 -14.37 -7.64 9.19
C ALA A 180 -14.02 -8.83 8.28
N ARG A 181 -12.78 -9.29 8.31
CA ARG A 181 -12.32 -10.47 7.58
C ARG A 181 -13.00 -11.75 8.05
N ARG A 182 -13.20 -11.91 9.37
CA ARG A 182 -13.85 -13.11 9.96
C ARG A 182 -15.34 -13.12 9.71
N GLU A 183 -16.01 -11.96 9.83
CA GLU A 183 -17.45 -11.82 9.68
C GLU A 183 -17.89 -11.64 8.21
N GLY A 184 -16.94 -11.48 7.30
CA GLY A 184 -17.21 -11.23 5.89
C GLY A 184 -17.63 -9.79 5.58
N ARG A 185 -17.71 -8.92 6.58
CA ARG A 185 -18.10 -7.51 6.45
C ARG A 185 -17.63 -6.70 7.67
N ALA A 186 -17.50 -5.39 7.48
CA ALA A 186 -17.28 -4.49 8.62
C ALA A 186 -18.50 -4.45 9.55
N ALA A 187 -18.25 -4.28 10.86
CA ALA A 187 -19.32 -4.02 11.80
C ALA A 187 -20.02 -2.69 11.45
N PRO A 188 -21.34 -2.57 11.71
CA PRO A 188 -22.05 -1.30 11.50
C PRO A 188 -21.35 -0.16 12.25
N GLY A 189 -21.09 0.97 11.56
CA GLY A 189 -20.40 2.12 12.12
C GLY A 189 -18.89 1.94 12.39
N ALA A 190 -18.26 0.83 11.98
CA ALA A 190 -16.84 0.56 12.24
C ALA A 190 -15.92 1.66 11.67
N LEU A 191 -16.21 2.15 10.46
CA LEU A 191 -15.41 3.23 9.85
C LEU A 191 -15.57 4.54 10.65
N ASP A 192 -16.77 4.85 11.11
CA ASP A 192 -17.03 6.06 11.90
C ASP A 192 -16.36 5.98 13.28
N ALA A 193 -16.33 4.80 13.88
CA ALA A 193 -15.60 4.55 15.13
C ALA A 193 -14.08 4.71 14.96
N LEU A 194 -13.52 4.30 13.81
CA LEU A 194 -12.10 4.50 13.52
C LEU A 194 -11.76 5.94 13.15
N ARG A 195 -12.68 6.69 12.54
CA ARG A 195 -12.43 8.04 12.01
C ARG A 195 -11.69 8.99 12.96
N PRO A 196 -12.07 9.11 14.25
CA PRO A 196 -11.35 9.97 15.20
C PRO A 196 -9.94 9.46 15.57
N LEU A 197 -9.61 8.22 15.24
CA LEU A 197 -8.33 7.58 15.54
C LEU A 197 -7.33 7.69 14.38
N LEU A 198 -7.80 8.15 13.22
CA LEU A 198 -6.98 8.28 12.01
C LEU A 198 -6.25 9.62 11.98
N PRO A 199 -5.00 9.69 11.48
CA PRO A 199 -4.26 10.95 11.35
C PRO A 199 -4.81 11.88 10.26
N ALA A 200 -5.74 11.40 9.43
CA ALA A 200 -6.43 12.18 8.40
C ALA A 200 -7.75 11.51 8.00
N ALA A 201 -8.60 12.22 7.26
CA ALA A 201 -9.87 11.70 6.77
C ALA A 201 -9.67 10.43 5.89
N PRO A 202 -10.57 9.43 5.98
CA PRO A 202 -10.50 8.24 5.14
C PRO A 202 -10.88 8.53 3.68
N CYS A 203 -10.39 7.68 2.76
CA CYS A 203 -10.74 7.66 1.35
C CYS A 203 -10.66 6.23 0.78
N ASN A 204 -11.35 5.98 -0.34
CA ASN A 204 -11.29 4.73 -1.09
C ASN A 204 -11.59 4.94 -2.59
N GLY A 205 -11.45 6.17 -3.08
CA GLY A 205 -11.90 6.56 -4.42
C GLY A 205 -11.33 5.69 -5.53
N TYR A 206 -10.05 5.36 -5.51
CA TYR A 206 -9.43 4.50 -6.55
C TYR A 206 -10.13 3.14 -6.67
N TRP A 207 -10.46 2.51 -5.55
CA TRP A 207 -11.19 1.24 -5.53
C TRP A 207 -12.51 1.31 -6.30
N HIS A 208 -13.19 2.44 -6.23
CA HIS A 208 -14.48 2.70 -6.87
C HIS A 208 -14.37 3.44 -8.22
N GLY A 209 -13.20 3.56 -8.82
CA GLY A 209 -12.98 4.29 -10.07
C GLY A 209 -13.26 5.79 -9.97
N LYS A 210 -13.06 6.37 -8.80
CA LYS A 210 -13.22 7.80 -8.48
C LYS A 210 -11.87 8.44 -8.17
N PRO A 211 -11.78 9.77 -8.08
CA PRO A 211 -10.57 10.44 -7.60
C PRO A 211 -10.09 9.82 -6.28
N GLY A 212 -8.77 9.62 -6.14
CA GLY A 212 -8.19 8.86 -5.04
C GLY A 212 -8.51 9.40 -3.64
N MET A 213 -8.81 10.70 -3.52
CA MET A 213 -9.18 11.33 -2.25
C MET A 213 -10.68 11.25 -1.92
N ASP A 214 -11.50 10.72 -2.80
CA ASP A 214 -12.94 10.58 -2.53
C ASP A 214 -13.19 9.44 -1.53
N LEU A 215 -14.23 9.59 -0.73
CA LEU A 215 -14.77 8.51 0.09
C LEU A 215 -16.13 8.09 -0.48
N VAL A 216 -16.21 6.85 -0.93
CA VAL A 216 -17.46 6.21 -1.38
C VAL A 216 -17.93 5.31 -0.25
N LEU A 217 -19.15 5.52 0.23
CA LEU A 217 -19.81 4.64 1.19
C LEU A 217 -20.76 3.72 0.41
N THR A 218 -20.48 2.43 0.46
CA THR A 218 -21.43 1.40 -0.03
C THR A 218 -22.47 1.16 1.04
N ALA A 219 -23.76 1.19 0.63
CA ALA A 219 -24.91 0.99 1.51
C ALA A 219 -24.98 -0.46 2.06
#